data_d0c0583e05ffe09ee7321a5c4f618a6a
#
_entry.id   d0c0583e05ffe09ee7321a5c4f618a6a
#
_cell.length_a   1.000
_cell.length_b   1.000
_cell.length_c   1.000
_cell.angle_alpha   90.00
_cell.angle_beta   90.00
_cell.angle_gamma   90.00
#
_symmetry.space_group_name_H-M   'P 1'
#
loop_
_entity.id
_entity.type
_entity.pdbx_description
1 polymer ?
#
loop_
_entity_poly.entity_id
_entity_poly.type
_entity_poly.pdbx_seq_one_letter_code
_entity_poly.pdbx_strand_id
1 'polypeptide(L)'
;MAKDQRPEDLLKAVIEEHPDPVYLFHGPGEFRMEKALEAVRARLIPESLRDFNLEVLYGDEIKPESIVERARSLPFMAPTRVIIVRRMEKLAGEDLEKCIPYLEKPSQSTCLIFVCPKPDFRKRFYSTLRSLGRAVNFEDLRDREVAPWIRNRAAEIGLKIDMKACLYLQQIMGNSPREISAELEKLYLRYGETVGIEQVKDMVKHSRLYTIFELVDRVSTRQCRESLIALNRFLEEEDKRGAPLRLIGMLNRQIRMIWQAKAVLDGGGRMKDVAKKLGPLQFLAKDLSRQSKQWSVEELERGLDLLYRADGWLKSGSRPKPVLENLILSLCS
;
A
#
# COMPACT_ATOMS: atom_id res chain seq x y z
N MET A 1 -10.24 23.82 11.24
CA MET A 1 -9.51 23.44 10.01
C MET A 1 -10.34 22.42 9.27
N ALA A 2 -10.60 22.61 7.98
CA ALA A 2 -11.29 21.62 7.17
C ALA A 2 -10.45 20.34 7.15
N LYS A 3 -11.12 19.20 7.31
CA LYS A 3 -10.47 17.88 7.30
C LYS A 3 -10.39 17.41 5.85
N ASP A 4 -9.25 16.78 5.48
CA ASP A 4 -9.12 16.19 4.16
C ASP A 4 -10.19 15.10 3.96
N GLN A 5 -10.72 14.99 2.73
CA GLN A 5 -11.63 13.91 2.33
C GLN A 5 -10.89 12.57 2.32
N ARG A 6 -11.61 11.49 2.54
CA ARG A 6 -11.09 10.14 2.33
C ARG A 6 -11.34 9.71 0.88
N PRO A 7 -10.49 8.83 0.33
CA PRO A 7 -10.69 8.29 -1.02
C PRO A 7 -12.07 7.63 -1.23
N GLU A 8 -12.62 7.01 -0.18
CA GLU A 8 -13.93 6.37 -0.22
C GLU A 8 -15.07 7.37 -0.40
N ASP A 9 -14.96 8.56 0.22
CA ASP A 9 -15.96 9.63 0.10
C ASP A 9 -15.96 10.23 -1.32
N LEU A 10 -14.77 10.41 -1.90
CA LEU A 10 -14.63 10.80 -3.31
C LEU A 10 -15.27 9.78 -4.25
N LEU A 11 -14.93 8.49 -4.10
CA LEU A 11 -15.45 7.44 -4.99
C LEU A 11 -16.96 7.34 -4.90
N LYS A 12 -17.54 7.54 -3.72
CA LYS A 12 -18.98 7.60 -3.54
C LYS A 12 -19.59 8.78 -4.32
N ALA A 13 -19.05 9.99 -4.18
CA ALA A 13 -19.52 11.16 -4.92
C ALA A 13 -19.43 10.97 -6.44
N VAL A 14 -18.37 10.33 -6.92
CA VAL A 14 -18.19 10.01 -8.35
C VAL A 14 -19.22 8.99 -8.83
N ILE A 15 -19.56 7.97 -8.02
CA ILE A 15 -20.59 6.97 -8.35
C ILE A 15 -21.97 7.62 -8.39
N GLU A 16 -22.27 8.53 -7.47
CA GLU A 16 -23.54 9.27 -7.38
C GLU A 16 -23.65 10.41 -8.43
N GLU A 17 -22.63 10.55 -9.32
CA GLU A 17 -22.57 11.56 -10.39
C GLU A 17 -22.56 13.01 -9.89
N HIS A 18 -22.10 13.25 -8.68
CA HIS A 18 -21.98 14.59 -8.08
C HIS A 18 -20.55 14.87 -7.59
N PRO A 19 -19.50 14.66 -8.44
CA PRO A 19 -18.16 14.99 -8.04
C PRO A 19 -17.99 16.51 -7.92
N ASP A 20 -17.14 16.93 -7.00
CA ASP A 20 -16.68 18.32 -6.98
C ASP A 20 -15.95 18.68 -8.29
N PRO A 21 -16.05 19.92 -8.75
CA PRO A 21 -15.42 20.34 -10.00
C PRO A 21 -13.89 20.44 -9.89
N VAL A 22 -13.33 20.44 -8.69
CA VAL A 22 -11.87 20.49 -8.46
C VAL A 22 -11.48 19.62 -7.29
N TYR A 23 -10.38 18.87 -7.42
CA TYR A 23 -9.78 18.08 -6.37
C TYR A 23 -8.27 18.30 -6.28
N LEU A 24 -7.70 18.12 -5.08
CA LEU A 24 -6.29 17.90 -4.83
C LEU A 24 -6.08 16.48 -4.31
N PHE A 25 -5.44 15.64 -5.08
CA PHE A 25 -5.02 14.30 -4.64
C PHE A 25 -3.61 14.37 -4.08
N HIS A 26 -3.44 13.93 -2.82
CA HIS A 26 -2.14 13.96 -2.15
C HIS A 26 -1.95 12.76 -1.21
N GLY A 27 -0.72 12.57 -0.72
CA GLY A 27 -0.34 11.49 0.18
C GLY A 27 0.56 10.45 -0.46
N PRO A 28 1.09 9.50 0.34
CA PRO A 28 2.04 8.49 -0.11
C PRO A 28 1.41 7.31 -0.86
N GLY A 29 0.08 7.12 -0.76
CA GLY A 29 -0.66 5.99 -1.31
C GLY A 29 -0.84 6.04 -2.83
N GLU A 30 0.26 6.10 -3.59
CA GLU A 30 0.28 6.28 -5.05
C GLU A 30 -0.62 5.28 -5.79
N PHE A 31 -0.55 3.99 -5.44
CA PHE A 31 -1.38 2.97 -6.10
C PHE A 31 -2.88 3.22 -5.93
N ARG A 32 -3.31 3.60 -4.73
CA ARG A 32 -4.72 3.91 -4.43
C ARG A 32 -5.16 5.19 -5.14
N MET A 33 -4.26 6.15 -5.25
CA MET A 33 -4.47 7.39 -6.01
C MET A 33 -4.67 7.11 -7.50
N GLU A 34 -3.83 6.26 -8.11
CA GLU A 34 -3.99 5.85 -9.51
C GLU A 34 -5.31 5.10 -9.74
N LYS A 35 -5.69 4.20 -8.84
CA LYS A 35 -6.99 3.50 -8.92
C LYS A 35 -8.18 4.45 -8.80
N ALA A 36 -8.10 5.46 -7.95
CA ALA A 36 -9.14 6.50 -7.86
C ALA A 36 -9.22 7.32 -9.16
N LEU A 37 -8.09 7.69 -9.77
CA LEU A 37 -8.04 8.37 -11.07
C LEU A 37 -8.63 7.50 -12.19
N GLU A 38 -8.35 6.19 -12.19
CA GLU A 38 -8.96 5.24 -13.14
C GLU A 38 -10.48 5.19 -12.97
N ALA A 39 -10.99 5.11 -11.74
CA ALA A 39 -12.42 5.09 -11.45
C ALA A 39 -13.12 6.39 -11.88
N VAL A 40 -12.52 7.55 -11.58
CA VAL A 40 -13.04 8.86 -12.01
C VAL A 40 -13.14 8.92 -13.55
N ARG A 41 -12.08 8.54 -14.26
CA ARG A 41 -12.07 8.53 -15.74
C ARG A 41 -13.14 7.61 -16.31
N ALA A 42 -13.22 6.40 -15.77
CA ALA A 42 -14.16 5.38 -16.26
C ALA A 42 -15.62 5.80 -16.06
N ARG A 43 -15.91 6.50 -14.95
CA ARG A 43 -17.28 6.90 -14.60
C ARG A 43 -17.74 8.17 -15.29
N LEU A 44 -16.86 9.18 -15.37
CA LEU A 44 -17.24 10.51 -15.87
C LEU A 44 -17.16 10.64 -17.40
N ILE A 45 -16.35 9.79 -18.06
CA ILE A 45 -16.14 9.91 -19.50
C ILE A 45 -16.35 8.55 -20.18
N PRO A 46 -17.33 8.43 -21.10
CA PRO A 46 -17.48 7.27 -21.97
C PRO A 46 -16.18 6.95 -22.71
N GLU A 47 -15.84 5.68 -22.87
CA GLU A 47 -14.58 5.26 -23.48
C GLU A 47 -14.35 5.86 -24.87
N SER A 48 -15.39 5.91 -25.68
CA SER A 48 -15.36 6.47 -27.04
C SER A 48 -15.12 7.98 -27.10
N LEU A 49 -15.27 8.71 -25.98
CA LEU A 49 -15.12 10.17 -25.91
C LEU A 49 -13.89 10.60 -25.10
N ARG A 50 -13.05 9.65 -24.63
CA ARG A 50 -11.88 9.95 -23.79
C ARG A 50 -10.85 10.81 -24.49
N ASP A 51 -10.59 10.59 -25.76
CA ASP A 51 -9.58 11.35 -26.52
C ASP A 51 -9.92 12.85 -26.62
N PHE A 52 -11.19 13.21 -26.48
CA PHE A 52 -11.66 14.59 -26.54
C PHE A 52 -11.87 15.23 -25.15
N ASN A 53 -12.16 14.43 -24.13
CA ASN A 53 -12.60 14.93 -22.82
C ASN A 53 -11.67 14.54 -21.65
N LEU A 54 -10.63 13.73 -21.88
CA LEU A 54 -9.61 13.44 -20.91
C LEU A 54 -8.28 14.08 -21.30
N GLU A 55 -7.73 14.88 -20.42
CA GLU A 55 -6.43 15.50 -20.61
C GLU A 55 -5.53 15.28 -19.41
N VAL A 56 -4.29 14.86 -19.65
CA VAL A 56 -3.27 14.70 -18.61
C VAL A 56 -2.15 15.70 -18.88
N LEU A 57 -1.94 16.60 -17.94
CA LEU A 57 -0.97 17.69 -18.01
C LEU A 57 0.12 17.48 -16.95
N TYR A 58 1.30 17.99 -17.21
CA TYR A 58 2.44 17.92 -16.29
C TYR A 58 2.91 19.32 -15.90
N GLY A 59 3.08 19.57 -14.60
CA GLY A 59 3.43 20.88 -14.07
C GLY A 59 4.79 21.41 -14.51
N ASP A 60 5.70 20.53 -14.94
CA ASP A 60 6.98 20.90 -15.55
C ASP A 60 6.89 21.29 -17.05
N GLU A 61 5.74 21.08 -17.69
CA GLU A 61 5.54 21.29 -19.12
C GLU A 61 4.47 22.33 -19.44
N ILE A 62 3.73 22.82 -18.43
CA ILE A 62 2.58 23.70 -18.65
C ILE A 62 2.60 24.94 -17.76
N LYS A 63 2.07 26.04 -18.28
CA LYS A 63 1.83 27.27 -17.53
C LYS A 63 0.48 27.21 -16.79
N PRO A 64 0.36 27.78 -15.58
CA PRO A 64 -0.90 27.76 -14.82
C PRO A 64 -2.09 28.39 -15.54
N GLU A 65 -1.85 29.44 -16.31
CA GLU A 65 -2.88 30.11 -17.12
C GLU A 65 -3.52 29.14 -18.13
N SER A 66 -2.69 28.30 -18.76
CA SER A 66 -3.17 27.30 -19.72
C SER A 66 -3.97 26.18 -19.04
N ILE A 67 -3.68 25.85 -17.76
CA ILE A 67 -4.50 24.90 -16.99
C ILE A 67 -5.91 25.48 -16.81
N VAL A 68 -6.01 26.76 -16.42
CA VAL A 68 -7.29 27.44 -16.20
C VAL A 68 -8.08 27.58 -17.52
N GLU A 69 -7.41 27.93 -18.61
CA GLU A 69 -8.03 28.06 -19.95
C GLU A 69 -8.64 26.73 -20.37
N ARG A 70 -7.88 25.64 -20.28
CA ARG A 70 -8.36 24.27 -20.60
C ARG A 70 -9.50 23.85 -19.69
N ALA A 71 -9.43 24.19 -18.39
CA ALA A 71 -10.47 23.85 -17.43
C ALA A 71 -11.77 24.64 -17.63
N ARG A 72 -11.75 25.77 -18.35
CA ARG A 72 -12.93 26.54 -18.76
C ARG A 72 -13.51 26.08 -20.09
N SER A 73 -12.77 25.28 -20.85
CA SER A 73 -13.25 24.78 -22.15
C SER A 73 -14.40 23.78 -21.92
N LEU A 74 -15.41 23.86 -22.74
CA LEU A 74 -16.57 22.96 -22.67
C LEU A 74 -16.20 21.55 -23.09
N PRO A 75 -16.84 20.52 -22.49
CA PRO A 75 -16.67 19.14 -22.92
C PRO A 75 -17.25 18.92 -24.32
N PHE A 76 -16.65 18.01 -25.07
CA PHE A 76 -17.09 17.65 -26.42
C PHE A 76 -18.03 16.44 -26.37
N MET A 77 -19.30 16.63 -26.69
CA MET A 77 -20.33 15.58 -26.72
C MET A 77 -20.42 14.70 -25.44
N ALA A 78 -19.99 15.24 -24.32
CA ALA A 78 -20.02 14.59 -23.03
C ALA A 78 -20.53 15.56 -21.94
N PRO A 79 -21.10 15.08 -20.83
CA PRO A 79 -21.53 15.93 -19.72
C PRO A 79 -20.34 16.57 -18.98
N THR A 80 -19.21 15.90 -18.96
CA THR A 80 -18.06 16.31 -18.14
C THR A 80 -16.73 16.11 -18.89
N ARG A 81 -15.83 17.07 -18.71
CA ARG A 81 -14.41 16.97 -19.07
C ARG A 81 -13.58 16.66 -17.84
N VAL A 82 -12.60 15.81 -17.97
CA VAL A 82 -11.64 15.49 -16.87
C VAL A 82 -10.25 15.97 -17.26
N ILE A 83 -9.65 16.77 -16.39
CA ILE A 83 -8.26 17.25 -16.54
C ILE A 83 -7.48 16.82 -15.32
N ILE A 84 -6.37 16.10 -15.53
CA ILE A 84 -5.47 15.64 -14.47
C ILE A 84 -4.15 16.37 -14.61
N VAL A 85 -3.77 17.15 -13.60
CA VAL A 85 -2.49 17.86 -13.58
C VAL A 85 -1.55 17.16 -12.61
N ARG A 86 -0.49 16.56 -13.13
CA ARG A 86 0.54 15.81 -12.38
C ARG A 86 1.76 16.68 -12.10
N ARG A 87 2.60 16.27 -11.18
CA ARG A 87 3.86 16.95 -10.83
C ARG A 87 3.67 18.42 -10.45
N MET A 88 2.62 18.69 -9.69
CA MET A 88 2.29 20.05 -9.23
C MET A 88 3.40 20.68 -8.38
N GLU A 89 4.23 19.88 -7.74
CA GLU A 89 5.39 20.32 -6.96
C GLU A 89 6.49 20.98 -7.81
N LYS A 90 6.43 20.85 -9.14
CA LYS A 90 7.36 21.48 -10.07
C LYS A 90 6.95 22.91 -10.45
N LEU A 91 5.69 23.28 -10.20
CA LEU A 91 5.22 24.65 -10.42
C LEU A 91 5.66 25.59 -9.29
N ALA A 92 6.09 26.79 -9.65
CA ALA A 92 6.43 27.80 -8.66
C ALA A 92 5.18 28.25 -7.84
N GLY A 93 5.39 28.63 -6.57
CA GLY A 93 4.27 28.99 -5.69
C GLY A 93 3.45 30.18 -6.19
N GLU A 94 4.13 31.20 -6.71
CA GLU A 94 3.52 32.40 -7.29
C GLU A 94 2.65 32.07 -8.52
N ASP A 95 3.10 31.13 -9.34
CA ASP A 95 2.35 30.67 -10.49
C ASP A 95 1.09 29.90 -10.10
N LEU A 96 1.14 29.08 -9.04
CA LEU A 96 -0.03 28.37 -8.53
C LEU A 96 -1.14 29.32 -8.05
N GLU A 97 -0.78 30.51 -7.54
CA GLU A 97 -1.76 31.50 -7.09
C GLU A 97 -2.66 32.01 -8.22
N LYS A 98 -2.18 32.01 -9.45
CA LYS A 98 -2.98 32.37 -10.65
C LYS A 98 -4.17 31.45 -10.88
N CYS A 99 -4.13 30.23 -10.33
CA CYS A 99 -5.25 29.28 -10.40
C CYS A 99 -6.33 29.53 -9.33
N ILE A 100 -6.04 30.29 -8.27
CA ILE A 100 -6.96 30.49 -7.12
C ILE A 100 -8.33 31.04 -7.56
N PRO A 101 -8.44 32.06 -8.44
CA PRO A 101 -9.74 32.56 -8.88
C PRO A 101 -10.61 31.49 -9.56
N TYR A 102 -9.99 30.51 -10.21
CA TYR A 102 -10.71 29.38 -10.79
C TYR A 102 -11.20 28.42 -9.70
N LEU A 103 -10.42 28.17 -8.65
CA LEU A 103 -10.83 27.31 -7.53
C LEU A 103 -12.09 27.83 -6.83
N GLU A 104 -12.27 29.15 -6.77
CA GLU A 104 -13.43 29.79 -6.13
C GLU A 104 -14.69 29.72 -7.00
N LYS A 105 -14.53 29.79 -8.33
CA LYS A 105 -15.62 29.73 -9.33
C LYS A 105 -15.27 28.77 -10.47
N PRO A 106 -15.23 27.47 -10.19
CA PRO A 106 -14.87 26.48 -11.19
C PRO A 106 -16.01 26.20 -12.18
N SER A 107 -15.65 25.73 -13.37
CA SER A 107 -16.61 25.21 -14.35
C SER A 107 -17.24 23.93 -13.80
N GLN A 108 -18.56 23.85 -13.77
CA GLN A 108 -19.30 22.67 -13.29
C GLN A 108 -19.26 21.50 -14.29
N SER A 109 -18.94 21.76 -15.55
CA SER A 109 -18.77 20.72 -16.58
C SER A 109 -17.34 20.18 -16.66
N THR A 110 -16.48 20.54 -15.72
CA THR A 110 -15.07 20.09 -15.67
C THR A 110 -14.75 19.51 -14.32
N CYS A 111 -14.15 18.32 -14.29
CA CYS A 111 -13.51 17.76 -13.10
C CYS A 111 -11.99 17.93 -13.23
N LEU A 112 -11.44 18.94 -12.53
CA LEU A 112 -10.00 19.24 -12.52
C LEU A 112 -9.33 18.60 -11.30
N ILE A 113 -8.36 17.73 -11.54
CA ILE A 113 -7.67 16.99 -10.46
C ILE A 113 -6.20 17.36 -10.46
N PHE A 114 -5.75 18.01 -9.39
CA PHE A 114 -4.35 18.26 -9.13
C PHE A 114 -3.74 17.10 -8.35
N VAL A 115 -2.61 16.57 -8.83
CA VAL A 115 -1.88 15.48 -8.16
C VAL A 115 -0.57 16.01 -7.63
N CYS A 116 -0.42 16.03 -6.31
CA CYS A 116 0.77 16.47 -5.60
C CYS A 116 1.02 15.58 -4.37
N PRO A 117 1.94 14.60 -4.42
CA PRO A 117 2.15 13.67 -3.31
C PRO A 117 2.46 14.34 -1.96
N LYS A 118 3.18 15.47 -1.97
CA LYS A 118 3.59 16.21 -0.78
C LYS A 118 3.31 17.70 -0.92
N PRO A 119 2.04 18.16 -0.86
CA PRO A 119 1.71 19.57 -0.97
C PRO A 119 2.17 20.34 0.27
N ASP A 120 2.72 21.53 0.05
CA ASP A 120 3.01 22.47 1.14
C ASP A 120 1.76 23.30 1.44
N PHE A 121 0.99 22.89 2.43
CA PHE A 121 -0.24 23.57 2.84
C PHE A 121 -0.03 24.96 3.46
N ARG A 122 1.19 25.45 3.60
CA ARG A 122 1.47 26.85 3.93
C ARG A 122 1.27 27.76 2.71
N LYS A 123 1.38 27.20 1.50
CA LYS A 123 1.10 27.93 0.25
C LYS A 123 -0.41 28.11 0.09
N ARG A 124 -0.82 29.33 -0.29
CA ARG A 124 -2.23 29.74 -0.41
C ARG A 124 -3.04 28.81 -1.33
N PHE A 125 -2.48 28.39 -2.45
CA PHE A 125 -3.14 27.49 -3.39
C PHE A 125 -3.61 26.18 -2.72
N TYR A 126 -2.70 25.47 -2.05
CA TYR A 126 -3.05 24.18 -1.42
C TYR A 126 -3.95 24.37 -0.19
N SER A 127 -3.73 25.43 0.59
CA SER A 127 -4.59 25.74 1.74
C SER A 127 -6.01 26.12 1.30
N THR A 128 -6.18 26.78 0.15
CA THR A 128 -7.49 27.07 -0.44
C THR A 128 -8.21 25.80 -0.82
N LEU A 129 -7.57 24.86 -1.56
CA LEU A 129 -8.19 23.56 -1.89
C LEU A 129 -8.63 22.79 -0.65
N ARG A 130 -7.81 22.79 0.41
CA ARG A 130 -8.16 22.15 1.68
C ARG A 130 -9.33 22.84 2.37
N SER A 131 -9.36 24.19 2.40
CA SER A 131 -10.45 24.95 3.03
C SER A 131 -11.78 24.78 2.32
N LEU A 132 -11.77 24.56 1.02
CA LEU A 132 -12.93 24.22 0.20
C LEU A 132 -13.39 22.76 0.37
N GLY A 133 -12.69 21.96 1.20
CA GLY A 133 -12.99 20.54 1.39
C GLY A 133 -12.65 19.65 0.20
N ARG A 134 -11.79 20.12 -0.73
CA ARG A 134 -11.46 19.43 -2.00
C ARG A 134 -10.13 18.69 -1.98
N ALA A 135 -9.45 18.62 -0.84
CA ALA A 135 -8.24 17.85 -0.67
C ALA A 135 -8.57 16.41 -0.26
N VAL A 136 -8.09 15.43 -1.03
CA VAL A 136 -8.27 14.00 -0.80
C VAL A 136 -6.93 13.39 -0.41
N ASN A 137 -6.85 12.80 0.79
CA ASN A 137 -5.63 12.24 1.31
C ASN A 137 -5.56 10.73 1.09
N PHE A 138 -4.58 10.28 0.32
CA PHE A 138 -4.28 8.87 0.06
C PHE A 138 -3.14 8.41 0.98
N GLU A 139 -3.46 8.16 2.26
CA GLU A 139 -2.50 7.59 3.21
C GLU A 139 -2.16 6.14 2.87
N ASP A 140 -1.00 5.67 3.34
CA ASP A 140 -0.70 4.25 3.33
C ASP A 140 -1.68 3.49 4.24
N LEU A 141 -2.03 2.27 3.84
CA LEU A 141 -2.92 1.43 4.63
C LEU A 141 -2.25 1.04 5.95
N ARG A 142 -2.95 1.27 7.05
CA ARG A 142 -2.56 0.74 8.36
C ARG A 142 -2.83 -0.76 8.39
N ASP A 143 -2.09 -1.49 9.21
CA ASP A 143 -2.21 -2.96 9.31
C ASP A 143 -3.67 -3.46 9.42
N ARG A 144 -4.50 -2.78 10.22
CA ARG A 144 -5.91 -3.13 10.41
C ARG A 144 -6.80 -2.89 9.19
N GLU A 145 -6.35 -2.09 8.25
CA GLU A 145 -7.12 -1.66 7.07
C GLU A 145 -6.83 -2.55 5.86
N VAL A 146 -5.69 -3.27 5.88
CA VAL A 146 -5.22 -4.05 4.73
C VAL A 146 -6.14 -5.24 4.42
N ALA A 147 -6.47 -6.08 5.40
CA ALA A 147 -7.32 -7.25 5.14
C ALA A 147 -8.74 -6.88 4.65
N PRO A 148 -9.44 -5.88 5.23
CA PRO A 148 -10.67 -5.34 4.64
C PRO A 148 -10.48 -4.80 3.23
N TRP A 149 -9.38 -4.08 2.98
CA TRP A 149 -9.07 -3.56 1.66
C TRP A 149 -8.84 -4.69 0.63
N ILE A 150 -8.11 -5.76 1.01
CA ILE A 150 -7.92 -6.96 0.18
C ILE A 150 -9.27 -7.53 -0.26
N ARG A 151 -10.20 -7.69 0.68
CA ARG A 151 -11.54 -8.22 0.40
C ARG A 151 -12.33 -7.35 -0.58
N ASN A 152 -12.28 -6.02 -0.39
CA ASN A 152 -12.94 -5.08 -1.29
C ASN A 152 -12.31 -5.11 -2.69
N ARG A 153 -10.97 -5.10 -2.76
CA ARG A 153 -10.25 -5.18 -4.04
C ARG A 153 -10.49 -6.49 -4.78
N ALA A 154 -10.58 -7.61 -4.06
CA ALA A 154 -10.96 -8.90 -4.63
C ALA A 154 -12.38 -8.84 -5.24
N ALA A 155 -13.34 -8.26 -4.52
CA ALA A 155 -14.72 -8.12 -5.01
C ALA A 155 -14.80 -7.26 -6.29
N GLU A 156 -13.98 -6.21 -6.42
CA GLU A 156 -13.90 -5.37 -7.64
C GLU A 156 -13.51 -6.16 -8.90
N ILE A 157 -12.71 -7.23 -8.74
CA ILE A 157 -12.29 -8.10 -9.85
C ILE A 157 -13.14 -9.39 -9.96
N GLY A 158 -14.23 -9.48 -9.21
CA GLY A 158 -15.12 -10.65 -9.20
C GLY A 158 -14.62 -11.83 -8.37
N LEU A 159 -13.59 -11.66 -7.53
CA LEU A 159 -13.02 -12.71 -6.69
C LEU A 159 -13.66 -12.72 -5.29
N LYS A 160 -14.23 -13.86 -4.91
CA LYS A 160 -14.72 -14.13 -3.55
C LYS A 160 -13.59 -14.73 -2.72
N ILE A 161 -13.11 -14.01 -1.71
CA ILE A 161 -12.02 -14.43 -0.83
C ILE A 161 -12.45 -14.39 0.63
N ASP A 162 -12.11 -15.43 1.41
CA ASP A 162 -12.43 -15.46 2.82
C ASP A 162 -11.47 -14.59 3.67
N MET A 163 -11.90 -14.20 4.86
CA MET A 163 -11.10 -13.31 5.72
C MET A 163 -9.78 -13.96 6.17
N LYS A 164 -9.73 -15.28 6.34
CA LYS A 164 -8.49 -15.99 6.71
C LYS A 164 -7.47 -15.92 5.57
N ALA A 165 -7.92 -16.07 4.33
CA ALA A 165 -7.08 -15.91 3.15
C ALA A 165 -6.60 -14.45 2.99
N CYS A 166 -7.46 -13.45 3.25
CA CYS A 166 -7.05 -12.04 3.25
C CYS A 166 -5.95 -11.76 4.27
N LEU A 167 -6.12 -12.24 5.51
CA LEU A 167 -5.14 -12.07 6.58
C LEU A 167 -3.83 -12.80 6.28
N TYR A 168 -3.93 -14.00 5.71
CA TYR A 168 -2.75 -14.76 5.31
C TYR A 168 -2.01 -14.05 4.16
N LEU A 169 -2.75 -13.53 3.17
CA LEU A 169 -2.18 -12.74 2.08
C LEU A 169 -1.50 -11.47 2.60
N GLN A 170 -2.13 -10.74 3.53
CA GLN A 170 -1.53 -9.58 4.19
C GLN A 170 -0.24 -9.95 4.92
N GLN A 171 -0.23 -11.07 5.64
CA GLN A 171 0.97 -11.51 6.36
C GLN A 171 2.14 -11.75 5.42
N ILE A 172 1.84 -12.27 4.26
CA ILE A 172 2.79 -12.61 3.22
C ILE A 172 3.32 -11.37 2.50
N MET A 173 2.40 -10.54 2.00
CA MET A 173 2.69 -9.41 1.13
C MET A 173 3.01 -8.13 1.90
N GLY A 174 2.75 -8.10 3.22
CA GLY A 174 2.76 -6.86 3.99
C GLY A 174 1.61 -5.94 3.59
N ASN A 175 1.89 -4.65 3.56
CA ASN A 175 0.88 -3.60 3.34
C ASN A 175 1.00 -2.92 1.97
N SER A 176 1.58 -3.60 0.97
CA SER A 176 1.74 -3.04 -0.39
C SER A 176 0.48 -3.28 -1.24
N PRO A 177 -0.38 -2.27 -1.47
CA PRO A 177 -1.61 -2.44 -2.25
C PRO A 177 -1.35 -2.87 -3.70
N ARG A 178 -0.26 -2.41 -4.31
CA ARG A 178 0.13 -2.76 -5.68
C ARG A 178 0.46 -4.24 -5.79
N GLU A 179 1.30 -4.76 -4.90
CA GLU A 179 1.71 -6.16 -4.91
C GLU A 179 0.52 -7.08 -4.58
N ILE A 180 -0.26 -6.72 -3.56
CA ILE A 180 -1.47 -7.48 -3.19
C ILE A 180 -2.47 -7.53 -4.36
N SER A 181 -2.71 -6.41 -5.06
CA SER A 181 -3.62 -6.39 -6.21
C SER A 181 -3.16 -7.32 -7.33
N ALA A 182 -1.87 -7.32 -7.65
CA ALA A 182 -1.31 -8.23 -8.63
C ALA A 182 -1.45 -9.71 -8.24
N GLU A 183 -1.31 -10.04 -6.96
CA GLU A 183 -1.51 -11.41 -6.48
C GLU A 183 -3.00 -11.82 -6.49
N LEU A 184 -3.93 -10.91 -6.18
CA LEU A 184 -5.36 -11.18 -6.31
C LEU A 184 -5.76 -11.49 -7.76
N GLU A 185 -5.22 -10.77 -8.72
CA GLU A 185 -5.44 -11.03 -10.15
C GLU A 185 -4.92 -12.41 -10.57
N LYS A 186 -3.72 -12.80 -10.11
CA LYS A 186 -3.18 -14.14 -10.35
C LYS A 186 -4.03 -15.24 -9.69
N LEU A 187 -4.51 -15.00 -8.46
CA LEU A 187 -5.41 -15.93 -7.76
C LEU A 187 -6.70 -16.15 -8.57
N TYR A 188 -7.30 -15.06 -9.06
CA TYR A 188 -8.49 -15.12 -9.90
C TYR A 188 -8.26 -15.90 -11.19
N LEU A 189 -7.16 -15.61 -11.89
CA LEU A 189 -6.81 -16.30 -13.15
C LEU A 189 -6.54 -17.79 -12.95
N ARG A 190 -5.95 -18.19 -11.82
CA ARG A 190 -5.56 -19.58 -11.57
C ARG A 190 -6.68 -20.42 -10.97
N TYR A 191 -7.49 -19.87 -10.07
CA TYR A 191 -8.47 -20.62 -9.28
C TYR A 191 -9.93 -20.21 -9.53
N GLY A 192 -10.18 -19.17 -10.33
CA GLY A 192 -11.50 -18.66 -10.63
C GLY A 192 -12.08 -17.77 -9.51
N GLU A 193 -13.40 -17.73 -9.43
CA GLU A 193 -14.13 -16.75 -8.62
C GLU A 193 -14.07 -16.96 -7.10
N THR A 194 -13.63 -18.12 -6.62
CA THR A 194 -13.64 -18.43 -5.18
C THR A 194 -12.30 -18.94 -4.70
N VAL A 195 -11.70 -18.25 -3.72
CA VAL A 195 -10.39 -18.55 -3.17
C VAL A 195 -10.44 -18.55 -1.65
N GLY A 196 -9.96 -19.63 -1.05
CA GLY A 196 -9.73 -19.75 0.39
C GLY A 196 -8.22 -19.80 0.72
N ILE A 197 -7.91 -19.99 2.00
CA ILE A 197 -6.54 -20.00 2.50
C ILE A 197 -5.64 -21.06 1.83
N GLU A 198 -6.19 -22.21 1.45
CA GLU A 198 -5.38 -23.30 0.86
C GLU A 198 -4.92 -22.94 -0.56
N GLN A 199 -5.75 -22.26 -1.35
CA GLN A 199 -5.36 -21.77 -2.69
C GLN A 199 -4.28 -20.69 -2.57
N VAL A 200 -4.38 -19.80 -1.58
CA VAL A 200 -3.33 -18.80 -1.34
C VAL A 200 -2.02 -19.47 -0.95
N LYS A 201 -2.05 -20.47 -0.05
CA LYS A 201 -0.86 -21.24 0.33
C LYS A 201 -0.24 -21.99 -0.86
N ASP A 202 -1.07 -22.58 -1.71
CA ASP A 202 -0.59 -23.30 -2.90
C ASP A 202 0.06 -22.34 -3.89
N MET A 203 -0.55 -21.18 -4.15
CA MET A 203 0.05 -20.16 -5.01
C MET A 203 1.40 -19.68 -4.47
N VAL A 204 1.50 -19.43 -3.17
CA VAL A 204 2.74 -18.98 -2.52
C VAL A 204 3.87 -19.97 -2.70
N LYS A 205 3.62 -21.29 -2.59
CA LYS A 205 4.63 -22.33 -2.79
C LYS A 205 5.26 -22.32 -4.19
N HIS A 206 4.54 -21.80 -5.18
CA HIS A 206 4.98 -21.74 -6.57
C HIS A 206 5.39 -20.34 -7.03
N SER A 207 5.50 -19.38 -6.10
CA SER A 207 5.85 -18.00 -6.40
C SER A 207 7.22 -17.62 -5.85
N ARG A 208 7.80 -16.55 -6.38
CA ARG A 208 9.03 -15.91 -5.80
C ARG A 208 8.85 -15.52 -4.34
N LEU A 209 7.62 -15.31 -3.89
CA LEU A 209 7.30 -15.04 -2.50
C LEU A 209 7.62 -16.22 -1.58
N TYR A 210 7.63 -17.43 -2.08
CA TYR A 210 8.02 -18.62 -1.30
C TYR A 210 9.43 -18.46 -0.72
N THR A 211 10.35 -17.89 -1.47
CA THR A 211 11.74 -17.71 -1.03
C THR A 211 11.85 -16.83 0.22
N ILE A 212 11.08 -15.73 0.30
CA ILE A 212 11.09 -14.86 1.49
C ILE A 212 10.40 -15.52 2.70
N PHE A 213 9.34 -16.35 2.45
CA PHE A 213 8.67 -17.10 3.51
C PHE A 213 9.54 -18.22 4.04
N GLU A 214 10.13 -18.98 3.15
CA GLU A 214 11.08 -20.01 3.53
C GLU A 214 12.17 -19.41 4.39
N LEU A 215 12.73 -18.26 3.98
CA LEU A 215 13.74 -17.55 4.74
C LEU A 215 13.24 -17.16 6.15
N VAL A 216 12.07 -16.54 6.26
CA VAL A 216 11.50 -16.12 7.55
C VAL A 216 11.21 -17.33 8.45
N ASP A 217 10.69 -18.43 7.91
CA ASP A 217 10.46 -19.68 8.68
C ASP A 217 11.77 -20.32 9.14
N ARG A 218 12.79 -20.38 8.26
CA ARG A 218 14.13 -20.90 8.61
C ARG A 218 14.81 -20.11 9.70
N VAL A 219 14.76 -18.76 9.63
CA VAL A 219 15.27 -17.88 10.68
C VAL A 219 14.48 -18.11 11.99
N SER A 220 13.15 -18.18 11.92
CA SER A 220 12.28 -18.37 13.08
C SER A 220 12.50 -19.71 13.79
N THR A 221 12.97 -20.72 13.05
CA THR A 221 13.34 -22.04 13.55
C THR A 221 14.85 -22.21 13.75
N ARG A 222 15.62 -21.12 13.65
CA ARG A 222 17.10 -21.07 13.87
C ARG A 222 17.91 -22.00 12.99
N GLN A 223 17.45 -22.28 11.79
CA GLN A 223 18.15 -23.07 10.79
C GLN A 223 19.12 -22.18 10.00
N CYS A 224 20.29 -21.87 10.61
CA CYS A 224 21.21 -20.83 10.12
C CYS A 224 21.68 -21.08 8.68
N ARG A 225 22.16 -22.30 8.39
CA ARG A 225 22.66 -22.66 7.06
C ARG A 225 21.59 -22.52 5.99
N GLU A 226 20.41 -23.06 6.25
CA GLU A 226 19.25 -23.02 5.37
C GLU A 226 18.75 -21.59 5.18
N SER A 227 18.81 -20.77 6.22
CA SER A 227 18.47 -19.34 6.17
C SER A 227 19.41 -18.57 5.22
N LEU A 228 20.73 -18.82 5.28
CA LEU A 228 21.67 -18.17 4.39
C LEU A 228 21.52 -18.62 2.92
N ILE A 229 21.21 -19.89 2.69
CA ILE A 229 20.89 -20.39 1.34
C ILE A 229 19.65 -19.70 0.79
N ALA A 230 18.58 -19.63 1.60
CA ALA A 230 17.34 -18.92 1.23
C ALA A 230 17.56 -17.41 1.01
N LEU A 231 18.42 -16.77 1.83
CA LEU A 231 18.79 -15.36 1.65
C LEU A 231 19.48 -15.12 0.31
N ASN A 232 20.47 -15.94 -0.06
CA ASN A 232 21.18 -15.78 -1.33
C ASN A 232 20.21 -15.90 -2.51
N ARG A 233 19.34 -16.90 -2.50
CA ARG A 233 18.29 -17.09 -3.52
C ARG A 233 17.35 -15.88 -3.58
N PHE A 234 16.90 -15.37 -2.43
CA PHE A 234 16.08 -14.17 -2.34
C PHE A 234 16.76 -12.94 -2.95
N LEU A 235 18.05 -12.72 -2.68
CA LEU A 235 18.80 -11.57 -3.22
C LEU A 235 19.10 -11.67 -4.72
N GLU A 236 19.08 -12.88 -5.29
CA GLU A 236 19.24 -13.11 -6.74
C GLU A 236 17.92 -12.88 -7.51
N GLU A 237 16.79 -13.23 -6.91
CA GLU A 237 15.46 -13.24 -7.56
C GLU A 237 14.71 -11.90 -7.45
N GLU A 238 15.01 -11.07 -6.45
CA GLU A 238 14.24 -9.87 -6.11
C GLU A 238 14.90 -8.56 -6.55
N ASP A 239 14.08 -7.56 -6.88
CA ASP A 239 14.55 -6.21 -7.20
C ASP A 239 15.26 -5.57 -6.00
N LYS A 240 16.48 -5.09 -6.24
CA LYS A 240 17.47 -4.68 -5.23
C LYS A 240 17.03 -3.52 -4.33
N ARG A 241 16.00 -2.72 -4.69
CA ARG A 241 15.67 -1.47 -3.98
C ARG A 241 14.70 -1.60 -2.80
N GLY A 242 13.70 -2.45 -2.87
CA GLY A 242 12.65 -2.57 -1.84
C GLY A 242 12.68 -3.87 -1.05
N ALA A 243 13.18 -4.94 -1.65
CA ALA A 243 13.17 -6.29 -1.10
C ALA A 243 13.88 -6.45 0.26
N PRO A 244 15.06 -5.85 0.50
CA PRO A 244 15.74 -5.93 1.80
C PRO A 244 14.93 -5.34 2.96
N LEU A 245 14.30 -4.19 2.76
CA LEU A 245 13.47 -3.55 3.79
C LEU A 245 12.19 -4.35 4.05
N ARG A 246 11.62 -4.95 3.00
CA ARG A 246 10.46 -5.85 3.11
C ARG A 246 10.80 -7.08 3.96
N LEU A 247 11.96 -7.70 3.74
CA LEU A 247 12.44 -8.83 4.53
C LEU A 247 12.56 -8.45 6.02
N ILE A 248 13.18 -7.30 6.33
CA ILE A 248 13.29 -6.81 7.72
C ILE A 248 11.90 -6.61 8.34
N GLY A 249 10.97 -6.01 7.60
CA GLY A 249 9.58 -5.82 8.06
C GLY A 249 8.89 -7.15 8.38
N MET A 250 9.08 -8.17 7.54
CA MET A 250 8.51 -9.50 7.76
C MET A 250 9.15 -10.22 8.97
N LEU A 251 10.47 -10.17 9.10
CA LEU A 251 11.18 -10.73 10.27
C LEU A 251 10.76 -10.04 11.56
N ASN A 252 10.64 -8.71 11.55
CA ASN A 252 10.18 -7.96 12.73
C ASN A 252 8.75 -8.38 13.16
N ARG A 253 7.84 -8.51 12.18
CA ARG A 253 6.48 -8.99 12.45
C ARG A 253 6.50 -10.42 13.02
N GLN A 254 7.28 -11.30 12.43
CA GLN A 254 7.38 -12.69 12.86
C GLN A 254 7.93 -12.80 14.29
N ILE A 255 9.03 -12.11 14.62
CA ILE A 255 9.62 -12.11 15.97
C ILE A 255 8.61 -11.58 16.99
N ARG A 256 7.86 -10.52 16.68
CA ARG A 256 6.79 -10.02 17.58
C ARG A 256 5.69 -11.04 17.81
N MET A 257 5.27 -11.78 16.79
CA MET A 257 4.26 -12.83 16.93
C MET A 257 4.79 -14.02 17.76
N ILE A 258 6.05 -14.41 17.55
CA ILE A 258 6.73 -15.43 18.37
C ILE A 258 6.76 -14.97 19.84
N TRP A 259 7.10 -13.70 20.09
CA TRP A 259 7.12 -13.16 21.46
C TRP A 259 5.74 -13.17 22.12
N GLN A 260 4.70 -12.79 21.41
CA GLN A 260 3.33 -12.87 21.92
C GLN A 260 2.93 -14.31 22.28
N ALA A 261 3.28 -15.27 21.41
CA ALA A 261 3.02 -16.68 21.66
C ALA A 261 3.80 -17.18 22.89
N LYS A 262 5.10 -16.80 23.00
CA LYS A 262 5.96 -17.15 24.12
C LYS A 262 5.44 -16.58 25.43
N ALA A 263 5.08 -15.31 25.50
CA ALA A 263 4.54 -14.68 26.71
C ALA A 263 3.28 -15.39 27.25
N VAL A 264 2.42 -15.90 26.36
CA VAL A 264 1.24 -16.68 26.76
C VAL A 264 1.66 -18.04 27.30
N LEU A 265 2.60 -18.75 26.66
CA LEU A 265 3.02 -20.09 27.04
C LEU A 265 3.84 -20.07 28.34
N ASP A 266 4.75 -19.12 28.50
CA ASP A 266 5.57 -18.95 29.71
C ASP A 266 4.71 -18.54 30.93
N GLY A 267 3.59 -17.84 30.70
CA GLY A 267 2.55 -17.55 31.70
C GLY A 267 1.63 -18.73 32.04
N GLY A 268 1.96 -19.96 31.61
CA GLY A 268 1.17 -21.16 31.87
C GLY A 268 -0.02 -21.38 30.92
N GLY A 269 -0.20 -20.53 29.91
CA GLY A 269 -1.22 -20.67 28.87
C GLY A 269 -0.94 -21.85 27.94
N ARG A 270 -1.98 -22.31 27.27
CA ARG A 270 -1.90 -23.39 26.27
C ARG A 270 -2.02 -22.85 24.85
N MET A 271 -1.80 -23.69 23.85
CA MET A 271 -1.96 -23.33 22.43
C MET A 271 -3.32 -22.66 22.12
N LYS A 272 -4.40 -23.04 22.82
CA LYS A 272 -5.72 -22.40 22.70
C LYS A 272 -5.70 -20.93 23.12
N ASP A 273 -4.92 -20.61 24.14
CA ASP A 273 -4.78 -19.24 24.67
C ASP A 273 -3.92 -18.40 23.73
N VAL A 274 -2.89 -19.00 23.10
CA VAL A 274 -2.14 -18.37 22.01
C VAL A 274 -3.08 -18.06 20.85
N ALA A 275 -3.92 -19.02 20.42
CA ALA A 275 -4.90 -18.80 19.35
C ALA A 275 -5.87 -17.65 19.68
N LYS A 276 -6.37 -17.60 20.93
CA LYS A 276 -7.24 -16.50 21.41
C LYS A 276 -6.52 -15.15 21.39
N LYS A 277 -5.24 -15.10 21.80
CA LYS A 277 -4.42 -13.89 21.80
C LYS A 277 -4.14 -13.37 20.39
N LEU A 278 -3.93 -14.27 19.43
CA LEU A 278 -3.70 -13.94 18.02
C LEU A 278 -4.99 -13.49 17.30
N GLY A 279 -6.16 -13.76 17.86
CA GLY A 279 -7.44 -13.36 17.31
C GLY A 279 -7.65 -13.87 15.88
N PRO A 280 -7.78 -12.97 14.88
CA PRO A 280 -7.99 -13.38 13.49
C PRO A 280 -6.87 -14.26 12.90
N LEU A 281 -5.65 -14.18 13.46
CA LEU A 281 -4.49 -14.97 13.04
C LEU A 281 -4.35 -16.30 13.81
N GLN A 282 -5.41 -16.78 14.47
CA GLN A 282 -5.41 -18.02 15.25
C GLN A 282 -4.92 -19.26 14.48
N PHE A 283 -5.04 -19.28 13.17
CA PHE A 283 -4.55 -20.38 12.31
C PHE A 283 -3.02 -20.54 12.36
N LEU A 284 -2.26 -19.52 12.81
CA LEU A 284 -0.81 -19.56 13.01
C LEU A 284 -0.39 -20.06 14.40
N ALA A 285 -1.33 -20.25 15.32
CA ALA A 285 -1.01 -20.55 16.72
C ALA A 285 -0.13 -21.80 16.87
N LYS A 286 -0.34 -22.84 16.04
CA LYS A 286 0.44 -24.08 16.07
C LYS A 286 1.91 -23.80 15.70
N ASP A 287 2.14 -23.07 14.61
CA ASP A 287 3.50 -22.80 14.11
C ASP A 287 4.23 -21.84 15.05
N LEU A 288 3.57 -20.77 15.51
CA LEU A 288 4.14 -19.82 16.46
C LEU A 288 4.44 -20.47 17.81
N SER A 289 3.60 -21.38 18.31
CA SER A 289 3.88 -22.14 19.53
C SER A 289 5.07 -23.08 19.38
N ARG A 290 5.30 -23.64 18.19
CA ARG A 290 6.50 -24.44 17.89
C ARG A 290 7.74 -23.57 17.84
N GLN A 291 7.67 -22.46 17.10
CA GLN A 291 8.79 -21.52 16.92
C GLN A 291 9.18 -20.87 18.26
N SER A 292 8.22 -20.47 19.10
CA SER A 292 8.50 -19.81 20.39
C SER A 292 9.33 -20.64 21.37
N LYS A 293 9.36 -21.98 21.20
CA LYS A 293 10.21 -22.88 22.00
C LYS A 293 11.70 -22.75 21.65
N GLN A 294 12.04 -22.18 20.50
CA GLN A 294 13.41 -22.01 20.03
C GLN A 294 14.04 -20.69 20.49
N TRP A 295 13.28 -19.84 21.18
CA TRP A 295 13.70 -18.49 21.55
C TRP A 295 13.54 -18.25 23.05
N SER A 296 14.51 -17.59 23.68
CA SER A 296 14.30 -16.94 24.98
C SER A 296 13.70 -15.55 24.82
N VAL A 297 13.24 -14.94 25.91
CA VAL A 297 12.72 -13.55 25.89
C VAL A 297 13.83 -12.58 25.53
N GLU A 298 15.01 -12.76 26.12
CA GLU A 298 16.22 -11.94 25.93
C GLU A 298 16.69 -12.01 24.45
N GLU A 299 16.58 -13.17 23.83
CA GLU A 299 16.92 -13.36 22.43
C GLU A 299 15.92 -12.65 21.49
N LEU A 300 14.63 -12.67 21.84
CA LEU A 300 13.61 -11.95 21.08
C LEU A 300 13.80 -10.42 21.19
N GLU A 301 14.14 -9.90 22.37
CA GLU A 301 14.48 -8.49 22.58
C GLU A 301 15.71 -8.09 21.76
N ARG A 302 16.79 -8.86 21.89
CA ARG A 302 18.01 -8.66 21.10
C ARG A 302 17.71 -8.73 19.59
N GLY A 303 16.87 -9.65 19.17
CA GLY A 303 16.45 -9.80 17.77
C GLY A 303 15.75 -8.54 17.24
N LEU A 304 14.87 -7.90 18.02
CA LEU A 304 14.23 -6.64 17.62
C LEU A 304 15.24 -5.49 17.53
N ASP A 305 16.22 -5.40 18.44
CA ASP A 305 17.28 -4.39 18.35
C ASP A 305 18.17 -4.59 17.11
N LEU A 306 18.54 -5.83 16.79
CA LEU A 306 19.28 -6.16 15.57
C LEU A 306 18.53 -5.76 14.29
N LEU A 307 17.22 -6.03 14.25
CA LEU A 307 16.36 -5.63 13.14
C LEU A 307 16.26 -4.11 12.99
N TYR A 308 16.12 -3.39 14.09
CA TYR A 308 16.11 -1.93 14.11
C TYR A 308 17.40 -1.33 13.55
N ARG A 309 18.56 -1.86 13.98
CA ARG A 309 19.88 -1.42 13.46
C ARG A 309 20.04 -1.72 11.97
N ALA A 310 19.64 -2.93 11.55
CA ALA A 310 19.71 -3.33 10.14
C ALA A 310 18.83 -2.45 9.25
N ASP A 311 17.61 -2.08 9.70
CA ASP A 311 16.73 -1.15 9.01
C ASP A 311 17.40 0.22 8.83
N GLY A 312 18.03 0.75 9.90
CA GLY A 312 18.79 2.01 9.86
C GLY A 312 19.95 1.96 8.85
N TRP A 313 20.75 0.89 8.85
CA TRP A 313 21.87 0.74 7.91
C TRP A 313 21.40 0.65 6.44
N LEU A 314 20.32 -0.08 6.17
CA LEU A 314 19.78 -0.16 4.82
C LEU A 314 19.24 1.18 4.33
N LYS A 315 18.55 1.93 5.19
CA LYS A 315 18.03 3.26 4.88
C LYS A 315 19.12 4.30 4.69
N SER A 316 20.28 4.13 5.32
CA SER A 316 21.46 4.99 5.14
C SER A 316 22.32 4.61 3.92
N GLY A 317 21.91 3.61 3.13
CA GLY A 317 22.58 3.25 1.88
C GLY A 317 23.63 2.15 2.00
N SER A 318 23.70 1.43 3.13
CA SER A 318 24.59 0.27 3.28
C SER A 318 24.24 -0.83 2.29
N ARG A 319 25.26 -1.62 1.87
CA ARG A 319 25.06 -2.75 0.96
C ARG A 319 24.16 -3.82 1.60
N PRO A 320 23.04 -4.23 0.95
CA PRO A 320 22.07 -5.11 1.56
C PRO A 320 22.63 -6.49 1.95
N LYS A 321 23.42 -7.13 1.09
CA LYS A 321 23.89 -8.49 1.31
C LYS A 321 24.66 -8.65 2.63
N PRO A 322 25.75 -7.89 2.93
CA PRO A 322 26.47 -8.02 4.19
C PRO A 322 25.62 -7.72 5.42
N VAL A 323 24.71 -6.73 5.32
CA VAL A 323 23.81 -6.35 6.42
C VAL A 323 22.86 -7.50 6.76
N LEU A 324 22.25 -8.11 5.74
CA LEU A 324 21.29 -9.20 5.93
C LEU A 324 21.96 -10.52 6.34
N GLU A 325 23.12 -10.86 5.78
CA GLU A 325 23.89 -12.03 6.21
C GLU A 325 24.28 -11.94 7.68
N ASN A 326 24.80 -10.79 8.11
CA ASN A 326 25.18 -10.58 9.51
C ASN A 326 23.96 -10.61 10.45
N LEU A 327 22.83 -10.00 10.02
CA LEU A 327 21.57 -10.06 10.74
C LEU A 327 21.11 -11.50 10.95
N ILE A 328 21.07 -12.32 9.88
CA ILE A 328 20.62 -13.72 9.95
C ILE A 328 21.54 -14.55 10.84
N LEU A 329 22.86 -14.42 10.70
CA LEU A 329 23.82 -15.09 11.58
C LEU A 329 23.57 -14.74 13.04
N SER A 330 23.36 -13.45 13.34
CA SER A 330 23.11 -12.99 14.71
C SER A 330 21.73 -13.40 15.27
N LEU A 331 20.72 -13.62 14.42
CA LEU A 331 19.41 -14.11 14.83
C LEU A 331 19.39 -15.62 15.03
N CYS A 332 20.25 -16.37 14.36
CA CYS A 332 20.34 -17.82 14.48
C CYS A 332 21.33 -18.31 15.55
N SER A 333 22.25 -17.45 16.00
CA SER A 333 23.16 -17.71 17.13
C SER A 333 22.42 -17.58 18.45
#